data_15ef94ef29215d97d65656d707d9c351
#
_entry.id   15ef94ef29215d97d65656d707d9c351
#
_cell.length_a   1.000
_cell.length_b   1.000
_cell.length_c   1.000
_cell.angle_alpha   90.00
_cell.angle_beta   90.00
_cell.angle_gamma   90.00
#
_symmetry.space_group_name_H-M   'P 1'
#
loop_
_entity.id
_entity.type
_entity.pdbx_description
1 polymer ?
#
loop_
_entity_poly.entity_id
_entity_poly.type
_entity_poly.pdbx_seq_one_letter_code
_entity_poly.pdbx_strand_id
1 'polypeptide(L)'
;MKKNINLERQNKTVLFDALKEHLNNRVVRFDVPGHKGGRGNKEFRDFIGLNAMQMDVNSMKPLDNLCHPTSVIKEAQEIAAEAFGAKEAYFMVSGTTGAVQAMIMSTCRAGDKLIIPRNVHRSAINAMVVCGAVPVYINPGLNKKLGISLGMSIKDVKKAIEENPDAKAILVNNPTYYGICSDLKSIVKLAHENGMYVLVDEAHGAHFSFDEKLPISAMEAGADMAAISMHKTGGSLTQSSILLSGEKINADYVRKIINLTQTTSASYLLMASLDVARKNLVINGRELFEKTVKFAEYARSEINKLGGYYAYGRELIDGDAVYDFDTTKLSVYTQDIGLAGIEVYDILRDEYGIQIELGDLGNILSIITAGDRGLEIERLISSLAEIKRLYSKSPEGMFDHEYINPKVVMTPQAAFYSEKEMIPILDSVGRVSAEFVMAYPPGIPILAPGEKITDEIIRYISYAKEKGCLLTGTEDMHVDKINVVVQK
;
A
#
# COMPACT_ATOMS: atom_id res chain seq x y z
N MET A 1 23.71 -10.57 -1.27
CA MET A 1 24.19 -11.13 -2.57
C MET A 1 23.01 -11.24 -3.51
N LYS A 2 22.87 -10.34 -4.48
CA LYS A 2 21.85 -10.51 -5.53
C LYS A 2 22.13 -11.84 -6.24
N LYS A 3 21.14 -12.77 -6.23
CA LYS A 3 21.20 -14.01 -7.01
C LYS A 3 21.63 -13.66 -8.44
N ASN A 4 22.41 -14.52 -9.11
CA ASN A 4 22.74 -14.38 -10.52
C ASN A 4 21.44 -14.37 -11.34
N ILE A 5 20.89 -13.17 -11.55
CA ILE A 5 19.69 -12.97 -12.37
C ILE A 5 20.13 -13.14 -13.84
N ASN A 6 19.42 -13.97 -14.58
CA ASN A 6 19.64 -14.13 -16.02
C ASN A 6 19.13 -12.88 -16.76
N LEU A 7 20.00 -11.91 -17.02
CA LEU A 7 19.65 -10.64 -17.67
C LEU A 7 19.03 -10.83 -19.07
N GLU A 8 19.44 -11.86 -19.82
CA GLU A 8 18.85 -12.15 -21.14
C GLU A 8 17.36 -12.54 -20.98
N ARG A 9 17.06 -13.42 -20.01
CA ARG A 9 15.66 -13.79 -19.69
C ARG A 9 14.87 -12.60 -19.17
N GLN A 10 15.46 -11.78 -18.30
CA GLN A 10 14.82 -10.59 -17.74
C GLN A 10 14.58 -9.48 -18.78
N ASN A 11 15.30 -9.45 -19.89
CA ASN A 11 15.08 -8.49 -20.97
C ASN A 11 13.84 -8.84 -21.83
N LYS A 12 13.25 -10.02 -21.69
CA LYS A 12 12.02 -10.43 -22.40
C LYS A 12 10.79 -9.78 -21.77
N THR A 13 9.78 -9.49 -22.60
CA THR A 13 8.46 -9.04 -22.21
C THR A 13 7.41 -9.95 -22.86
N VAL A 14 7.38 -11.22 -22.41
CA VAL A 14 6.69 -12.31 -23.13
C VAL A 14 5.20 -12.07 -23.33
N LEU A 15 4.53 -11.52 -22.33
CA LEU A 15 3.10 -11.18 -22.42
C LEU A 15 2.88 -9.96 -23.33
N PHE A 16 3.67 -8.91 -23.15
CA PHE A 16 3.56 -7.70 -23.97
C PHE A 16 3.91 -7.98 -25.44
N ASP A 17 4.91 -8.83 -25.69
CA ASP A 17 5.32 -9.23 -27.06
C ASP A 17 4.23 -10.09 -27.72
N ALA A 18 3.61 -11.03 -26.99
CA ALA A 18 2.48 -11.80 -27.49
C ALA A 18 1.26 -10.92 -27.83
N LEU A 19 1.00 -9.87 -27.06
CA LEU A 19 -0.04 -8.89 -27.38
C LEU A 19 0.28 -8.14 -28.67
N LYS A 20 1.52 -7.68 -28.87
CA LYS A 20 1.94 -7.03 -30.12
C LYS A 20 1.79 -7.94 -31.33
N GLU A 21 2.18 -9.21 -31.19
CA GLU A 21 2.02 -10.21 -32.23
C GLU A 21 0.53 -10.42 -32.58
N HIS A 22 -0.33 -10.56 -31.56
CA HIS A 22 -1.77 -10.69 -31.75
C HIS A 22 -2.37 -9.48 -32.53
N LEU A 23 -1.91 -8.25 -32.25
CA LEU A 23 -2.35 -7.06 -32.99
C LEU A 23 -1.91 -7.11 -34.44
N ASN A 24 -0.67 -7.56 -34.72
CA ASN A 24 -0.11 -7.64 -36.07
C ASN A 24 -0.86 -8.69 -36.94
N ASN A 25 -1.39 -9.73 -36.34
CA ASN A 25 -2.16 -10.77 -37.03
C ASN A 25 -3.55 -10.32 -37.53
N ARG A 26 -3.99 -9.10 -37.20
CA ARG A 26 -5.23 -8.46 -37.68
C ARG A 26 -6.47 -9.37 -37.59
N VAL A 27 -6.59 -10.09 -36.49
CA VAL A 27 -7.69 -11.04 -36.25
C VAL A 27 -9.05 -10.31 -36.29
N VAL A 28 -10.03 -10.87 -37.01
CA VAL A 28 -11.41 -10.37 -36.99
C VAL A 28 -12.07 -10.74 -35.68
N ARG A 29 -12.51 -9.75 -34.91
CA ARG A 29 -12.99 -9.91 -33.54
C ARG A 29 -14.51 -10.05 -33.47
N PHE A 30 -14.98 -11.21 -33.02
CA PHE A 30 -16.36 -11.45 -32.58
C PHE A 30 -16.45 -11.73 -31.07
N ASP A 31 -15.32 -11.71 -30.38
CA ASP A 31 -15.14 -11.85 -28.94
C ASP A 31 -15.40 -10.54 -28.18
N VAL A 32 -15.34 -10.58 -26.86
CA VAL A 32 -15.30 -9.39 -25.98
C VAL A 32 -13.85 -8.84 -25.91
N PRO A 33 -13.65 -7.54 -25.62
CA PRO A 33 -14.63 -6.49 -25.26
C PRO A 33 -15.43 -5.94 -26.46
N GLY A 34 -16.65 -5.44 -26.15
CA GLY A 34 -17.61 -4.97 -27.15
C GLY A 34 -17.16 -3.77 -27.99
N HIS A 35 -16.17 -2.99 -27.54
CA HIS A 35 -15.62 -1.87 -28.31
C HIS A 35 -14.83 -2.32 -29.55
N LYS A 36 -14.47 -3.60 -29.70
CA LYS A 36 -13.84 -4.18 -30.90
C LYS A 36 -12.61 -3.40 -31.39
N GLY A 37 -11.63 -3.17 -30.47
CA GLY A 37 -10.43 -2.39 -30.77
C GLY A 37 -10.74 -0.90 -31.02
N GLY A 38 -11.75 -0.37 -30.34
CA GLY A 38 -12.12 1.05 -30.38
C GLY A 38 -13.13 1.43 -31.46
N ARG A 39 -13.58 0.48 -32.33
CA ARG A 39 -14.59 0.79 -33.33
C ARG A 39 -15.97 1.14 -32.74
N GLY A 40 -16.31 0.48 -31.61
CA GLY A 40 -17.56 0.69 -30.89
C GLY A 40 -17.53 1.86 -29.89
N ASN A 41 -16.37 2.50 -29.70
CA ASN A 41 -16.21 3.69 -28.83
C ASN A 41 -15.11 4.59 -29.41
N LYS A 42 -15.48 5.39 -30.44
CA LYS A 42 -14.53 6.19 -31.21
C LYS A 42 -13.97 7.35 -30.39
N GLU A 43 -14.80 8.06 -29.62
CA GLU A 43 -14.37 9.18 -28.79
C GLU A 43 -13.28 8.77 -27.80
N PHE A 44 -13.51 7.70 -27.06
CA PHE A 44 -12.52 7.21 -26.11
C PHE A 44 -11.24 6.70 -26.79
N ARG A 45 -11.37 5.98 -27.92
CA ARG A 45 -10.22 5.56 -28.74
C ARG A 45 -9.36 6.73 -29.19
N ASP A 46 -9.99 7.79 -29.69
CA ASP A 46 -9.29 8.95 -30.24
C ASP A 46 -8.55 9.73 -29.14
N PHE A 47 -9.04 9.65 -27.89
CA PHE A 47 -8.40 10.25 -26.74
C PHE A 47 -7.23 9.39 -26.18
N ILE A 48 -7.43 8.08 -25.92
CA ILE A 48 -6.40 7.23 -25.29
C ILE A 48 -5.43 6.58 -26.29
N GLY A 49 -5.74 6.64 -27.56
CA GLY A 49 -4.93 6.06 -28.64
C GLY A 49 -5.36 4.66 -29.07
N LEU A 50 -5.19 4.41 -30.37
CA LEU A 50 -5.61 3.16 -31.01
C LEU A 50 -4.92 1.92 -30.42
N ASN A 51 -3.62 2.00 -30.13
CA ASN A 51 -2.86 0.87 -29.61
C ASN A 51 -3.39 0.40 -28.26
N ALA A 52 -3.72 1.32 -27.34
CA ALA A 52 -4.28 0.99 -26.04
C ALA A 52 -5.63 0.26 -26.21
N MET A 53 -6.52 0.78 -27.07
CA MET A 53 -7.81 0.16 -27.36
C MET A 53 -7.70 -1.21 -28.04
N GLN A 54 -6.68 -1.42 -28.85
CA GLN A 54 -6.45 -2.69 -29.52
C GLN A 54 -5.84 -3.75 -28.58
N MET A 55 -5.02 -3.32 -27.62
CA MET A 55 -4.43 -4.17 -26.60
C MET A 55 -5.43 -4.59 -25.49
N ASP A 56 -6.56 -3.87 -25.39
CA ASP A 56 -7.63 -4.28 -24.49
C ASP A 56 -8.39 -5.46 -25.09
N VAL A 57 -8.05 -6.62 -24.63
CA VAL A 57 -8.56 -7.94 -25.07
C VAL A 57 -8.97 -8.78 -23.85
N ASN A 58 -9.65 -9.89 -24.08
CA ASN A 58 -9.96 -10.86 -23.03
C ASN A 58 -9.11 -12.13 -23.20
N SER A 59 -9.22 -13.07 -22.25
CA SER A 59 -8.54 -14.36 -22.28
C SER A 59 -8.84 -15.12 -23.58
N MET A 60 -7.79 -15.60 -24.22
CA MET A 60 -7.88 -16.43 -25.41
C MET A 60 -6.64 -17.32 -25.53
N LYS A 61 -6.73 -18.43 -26.24
CA LYS A 61 -5.68 -19.43 -26.30
C LYS A 61 -4.27 -18.87 -26.60
N PRO A 62 -4.06 -17.92 -27.55
CA PRO A 62 -2.73 -17.36 -27.82
C PRO A 62 -2.21 -16.43 -26.72
N LEU A 63 -3.08 -15.88 -25.89
CA LEU A 63 -2.74 -14.90 -24.85
C LEU A 63 -2.87 -15.42 -23.42
N ASP A 64 -3.19 -16.74 -23.29
CA ASP A 64 -3.33 -17.40 -21.98
C ASP A 64 -4.59 -16.97 -21.18
N ASN A 65 -4.67 -17.40 -19.92
CA ASN A 65 -5.76 -17.07 -19.00
C ASN A 65 -5.19 -16.87 -17.59
N LEU A 66 -5.40 -15.69 -16.99
CA LEU A 66 -4.87 -15.36 -15.68
C LEU A 66 -5.40 -16.29 -14.57
N CYS A 67 -6.63 -16.79 -14.66
CA CYS A 67 -7.19 -17.73 -13.67
C CYS A 67 -6.53 -19.12 -13.72
N HIS A 68 -5.97 -19.50 -14.86
CA HIS A 68 -5.28 -20.77 -15.07
C HIS A 68 -4.12 -20.59 -16.07
N PRO A 69 -3.03 -19.89 -15.68
CA PRO A 69 -1.94 -19.57 -16.59
C PRO A 69 -1.14 -20.82 -16.96
N THR A 70 -0.92 -21.03 -18.26
CA THR A 70 -0.24 -22.20 -18.81
C THR A 70 0.82 -21.86 -19.87
N SER A 71 0.84 -20.61 -20.35
CA SER A 71 1.74 -20.15 -21.41
C SER A 71 2.33 -18.76 -21.11
N VAL A 72 2.00 -17.73 -21.89
CA VAL A 72 2.68 -16.41 -21.82
C VAL A 72 2.46 -15.69 -20.48
N ILE A 73 1.30 -15.83 -19.85
CA ILE A 73 1.09 -15.24 -18.50
C ILE A 73 1.89 -16.01 -17.47
N LYS A 74 1.93 -17.35 -17.56
CA LYS A 74 2.73 -18.18 -16.67
C LYS A 74 4.21 -17.81 -16.78
N GLU A 75 4.76 -17.74 -18.00
CA GLU A 75 6.14 -17.38 -18.22
C GLU A 75 6.47 -15.97 -17.71
N ALA A 76 5.57 -14.98 -17.93
CA ALA A 76 5.74 -13.63 -17.42
C ALA A 76 5.78 -13.61 -15.88
N GLN A 77 4.91 -14.39 -15.21
CA GLN A 77 4.92 -14.55 -13.75
C GLN A 77 6.20 -15.23 -13.23
N GLU A 78 6.71 -16.28 -13.92
CA GLU A 78 7.97 -16.94 -13.58
C GLU A 78 9.15 -15.97 -13.67
N ILE A 79 9.22 -15.16 -14.74
CA ILE A 79 10.25 -14.13 -14.91
C ILE A 79 10.13 -13.07 -13.80
N ALA A 80 8.92 -12.69 -13.41
CA ALA A 80 8.70 -11.78 -12.28
C ALA A 80 9.14 -12.40 -10.95
N ALA A 81 8.84 -13.68 -10.70
CA ALA A 81 9.30 -14.37 -9.50
C ALA A 81 10.84 -14.35 -9.37
N GLU A 82 11.56 -14.61 -10.46
CA GLU A 82 13.02 -14.50 -10.49
C GLU A 82 13.52 -13.09 -10.19
N ALA A 83 12.87 -12.06 -10.77
CA ALA A 83 13.24 -10.66 -10.58
C ALA A 83 13.17 -10.22 -9.11
N PHE A 84 12.14 -10.67 -8.39
CA PHE A 84 11.91 -10.34 -7.00
C PHE A 84 12.46 -11.37 -6.00
N GLY A 85 13.12 -12.44 -6.48
CA GLY A 85 13.70 -13.47 -5.62
C GLY A 85 12.65 -14.36 -4.92
N ALA A 86 11.45 -14.45 -5.48
CA ALA A 86 10.36 -15.30 -5.01
C ALA A 86 10.41 -16.69 -5.66
N LYS A 87 9.65 -17.65 -5.11
CA LYS A 87 9.38 -18.94 -5.75
C LYS A 87 8.32 -18.81 -6.82
N GLU A 88 7.23 -18.13 -6.46
CA GLU A 88 6.11 -17.86 -7.36
C GLU A 88 5.75 -16.37 -7.34
N ALA A 89 5.25 -15.87 -8.45
CA ALA A 89 4.64 -14.55 -8.57
C ALA A 89 3.27 -14.68 -9.23
N TYR A 90 2.31 -13.90 -8.73
CA TYR A 90 0.95 -13.88 -9.26
C TYR A 90 0.61 -12.44 -9.66
N PHE A 91 0.26 -12.24 -10.93
CA PHE A 91 -0.21 -10.94 -11.39
C PHE A 91 -1.60 -10.67 -10.83
N MET A 92 -1.75 -9.50 -10.22
CA MET A 92 -2.97 -9.05 -9.59
C MET A 92 -3.52 -7.84 -10.33
N VAL A 93 -4.74 -7.96 -10.86
CA VAL A 93 -5.48 -6.86 -11.52
C VAL A 93 -6.58 -6.29 -10.59
N SER A 94 -6.60 -6.73 -9.34
CA SER A 94 -7.46 -6.24 -8.26
C SER A 94 -6.73 -5.35 -7.26
N GLY A 95 -5.55 -4.88 -7.63
CA GLY A 95 -4.67 -4.08 -6.77
C GLY A 95 -4.00 -4.90 -5.68
N THR A 96 -3.17 -4.24 -4.89
CA THR A 96 -2.55 -4.86 -3.72
C THR A 96 -3.59 -5.18 -2.65
N THR A 97 -4.76 -4.54 -2.69
CA THR A 97 -5.91 -4.94 -1.86
C THR A 97 -6.23 -6.42 -2.06
N GLY A 98 -6.38 -6.88 -3.30
CA GLY A 98 -6.62 -8.30 -3.60
C GLY A 98 -5.42 -9.18 -3.25
N ALA A 99 -4.18 -8.68 -3.42
CA ALA A 99 -2.97 -9.41 -3.06
C ALA A 99 -2.88 -9.65 -1.54
N VAL A 100 -3.10 -8.62 -0.72
CA VAL A 100 -3.09 -8.72 0.76
C VAL A 100 -4.21 -9.65 1.25
N GLN A 101 -5.40 -9.54 0.66
CA GLN A 101 -6.51 -10.45 0.99
C GLN A 101 -6.15 -11.90 0.65
N ALA A 102 -5.65 -12.15 -0.55
CA ALA A 102 -5.25 -13.49 -0.96
C ALA A 102 -4.13 -14.06 -0.08
N MET A 103 -3.15 -13.25 0.31
CA MET A 103 -2.05 -13.61 1.19
C MET A 103 -2.57 -14.09 2.56
N ILE A 104 -3.43 -13.32 3.21
CA ILE A 104 -4.01 -13.66 4.51
C ILE A 104 -4.91 -14.89 4.40
N MET A 105 -5.82 -14.94 3.41
CA MET A 105 -6.74 -16.06 3.20
C MET A 105 -6.04 -17.36 2.79
N SER A 106 -4.82 -17.28 2.26
CA SER A 106 -4.01 -18.45 1.92
C SER A 106 -3.33 -19.08 3.14
N THR A 107 -3.17 -18.34 4.22
CA THR A 107 -2.43 -18.77 5.42
C THR A 107 -3.32 -18.91 6.65
N CYS A 108 -4.41 -18.15 6.75
CA CYS A 108 -5.31 -18.14 7.90
C CYS A 108 -6.72 -18.59 7.51
N ARG A 109 -7.39 -19.28 8.42
CA ARG A 109 -8.77 -19.75 8.36
C ARG A 109 -9.59 -19.12 9.49
N ALA A 110 -10.90 -19.40 9.50
CA ALA A 110 -11.78 -18.97 10.58
C ALA A 110 -11.27 -19.48 11.94
N GLY A 111 -11.12 -18.58 12.88
CA GLY A 111 -10.58 -18.83 14.23
C GLY A 111 -9.06 -18.83 14.36
N ASP A 112 -8.31 -18.88 13.23
CA ASP A 112 -6.85 -18.77 13.31
C ASP A 112 -6.44 -17.35 13.73
N LYS A 113 -5.45 -17.24 14.61
CA LYS A 113 -4.89 -15.95 15.04
C LYS A 113 -3.87 -15.43 14.05
N LEU A 114 -3.97 -14.13 13.73
CA LEU A 114 -3.03 -13.37 12.92
C LEU A 114 -2.45 -12.22 13.76
N ILE A 115 -1.15 -12.24 14.01
CA ILE A 115 -0.44 -11.12 14.64
C ILE A 115 -0.29 -10.02 13.58
N ILE A 116 -0.71 -8.78 13.90
CA ILE A 116 -0.85 -7.71 12.93
C ILE A 116 -0.63 -6.34 13.57
N PRO A 117 0.12 -5.41 12.95
CA PRO A 117 0.23 -4.05 13.48
C PRO A 117 -1.09 -3.29 13.32
N ARG A 118 -1.40 -2.39 14.26
CA ARG A 118 -2.66 -1.64 14.23
C ARG A 118 -2.75 -0.65 13.07
N ASN A 119 -1.63 -0.19 12.55
CA ASN A 119 -1.53 0.76 11.43
C ASN A 119 -1.55 0.11 10.05
N VAL A 120 -2.19 -1.05 9.90
CA VAL A 120 -2.36 -1.71 8.59
C VAL A 120 -3.38 -1.01 7.71
N HIS A 121 -3.22 -1.19 6.41
CA HIS A 121 -4.24 -0.81 5.45
C HIS A 121 -5.52 -1.65 5.65
N ARG A 122 -6.69 -1.05 5.42
CA ARG A 122 -8.02 -1.71 5.59
C ARG A 122 -8.14 -3.06 4.87
N SER A 123 -7.37 -3.30 3.80
CA SER A 123 -7.40 -4.59 3.07
C SER A 123 -7.09 -5.79 3.96
N ALA A 124 -6.20 -5.63 4.95
CA ALA A 124 -5.88 -6.70 5.89
C ALA A 124 -7.05 -6.99 6.84
N ILE A 125 -7.72 -5.96 7.34
CA ILE A 125 -8.90 -6.13 8.19
C ILE A 125 -10.08 -6.70 7.38
N ASN A 126 -10.27 -6.24 6.14
CA ASN A 126 -11.28 -6.82 5.23
C ASN A 126 -11.03 -8.32 4.97
N ALA A 127 -9.78 -8.74 4.82
CA ALA A 127 -9.46 -10.16 4.71
C ALA A 127 -9.93 -10.96 5.92
N MET A 128 -9.72 -10.43 7.14
CA MET A 128 -10.18 -11.06 8.38
C MET A 128 -11.71 -11.07 8.51
N VAL A 129 -12.39 -10.02 8.03
CA VAL A 129 -13.87 -10.03 7.92
C VAL A 129 -14.34 -11.18 7.03
N VAL A 130 -13.67 -11.41 5.89
CA VAL A 130 -14.05 -12.46 4.92
C VAL A 130 -13.70 -13.86 5.42
N CYS A 131 -12.47 -14.08 5.91
CA CYS A 131 -12.01 -15.44 6.27
C CYS A 131 -12.25 -15.82 7.74
N GLY A 132 -12.60 -14.84 8.60
CA GLY A 132 -12.86 -15.10 10.02
C GLY A 132 -11.60 -15.29 10.87
N ALA A 133 -10.42 -14.88 10.39
CA ALA A 133 -9.21 -14.85 11.20
C ALA A 133 -9.34 -13.83 12.35
N VAL A 134 -8.68 -14.12 13.46
CA VAL A 134 -8.75 -13.33 14.70
C VAL A 134 -7.49 -12.47 14.81
N PRO A 135 -7.61 -11.12 14.81
CA PRO A 135 -6.45 -10.27 14.95
C PRO A 135 -5.85 -10.30 16.35
N VAL A 136 -4.53 -10.36 16.43
CA VAL A 136 -3.72 -10.05 17.61
C VAL A 136 -2.94 -8.78 17.29
N TYR A 137 -3.43 -7.64 17.77
CA TYR A 137 -2.86 -6.35 17.41
C TYR A 137 -1.58 -6.04 18.19
N ILE A 138 -0.53 -5.63 17.46
CA ILE A 138 0.64 -4.95 18.00
C ILE A 138 0.49 -3.46 17.73
N ASN A 139 0.74 -2.64 18.75
CA ASN A 139 0.82 -1.19 18.60
C ASN A 139 2.24 -0.80 18.21
N PRO A 140 2.44 -0.24 17.00
CA PRO A 140 3.78 0.04 16.49
C PRO A 140 4.46 1.27 17.15
N GLY A 141 3.84 1.89 18.12
CA GLY A 141 4.31 3.14 18.69
C GLY A 141 4.00 4.36 17.82
N LEU A 142 4.27 5.55 18.36
CA LEU A 142 4.03 6.83 17.71
C LEU A 142 5.22 7.76 17.91
N ASN A 143 5.71 8.37 16.85
CA ASN A 143 6.54 9.56 17.00
C ASN A 143 5.62 10.74 17.36
N LYS A 144 5.61 11.12 18.62
CA LYS A 144 4.67 12.14 19.14
C LYS A 144 4.83 13.50 18.46
N LYS A 145 6.07 13.92 18.13
CA LYS A 145 6.30 15.19 17.46
C LYS A 145 5.72 15.19 16.05
N LEU A 146 5.93 14.11 15.31
CA LEU A 146 5.53 14.02 13.90
C LEU A 146 4.10 13.49 13.72
N GLY A 147 3.52 12.87 14.75
CA GLY A 147 2.20 12.25 14.65
C GLY A 147 2.15 11.01 13.75
N ILE A 148 3.27 10.34 13.50
CA ILE A 148 3.36 9.18 12.61
C ILE A 148 3.56 7.88 13.38
N SER A 149 2.89 6.83 12.93
CA SER A 149 3.10 5.48 13.45
C SER A 149 4.46 4.94 13.02
N LEU A 150 5.12 4.23 13.94
CA LEU A 150 6.41 3.60 13.71
C LEU A 150 6.27 2.19 13.12
N GLY A 151 7.38 1.47 12.97
CA GLY A 151 7.43 0.06 12.63
C GLY A 151 7.17 -0.83 13.85
N MET A 152 7.16 -2.14 13.63
CA MET A 152 7.02 -3.13 14.71
C MET A 152 8.38 -3.35 15.39
N SER A 153 8.44 -3.14 16.71
CA SER A 153 9.64 -3.45 17.49
C SER A 153 9.80 -4.96 17.68
N ILE A 154 11.04 -5.44 17.72
CA ILE A 154 11.32 -6.87 18.00
C ILE A 154 10.80 -7.28 19.37
N LYS A 155 10.86 -6.39 20.35
CA LYS A 155 10.33 -6.62 21.70
C LYS A 155 8.83 -6.91 21.68
N ASP A 156 8.06 -6.11 20.95
CA ASP A 156 6.60 -6.25 20.89
C ASP A 156 6.19 -7.47 20.07
N VAL A 157 6.91 -7.77 18.99
CA VAL A 157 6.73 -9.00 18.21
C VAL A 157 6.97 -10.23 19.08
N LYS A 158 8.08 -10.26 19.82
CA LYS A 158 8.42 -11.37 20.73
C LYS A 158 7.33 -11.58 21.78
N LYS A 159 6.88 -10.50 22.42
CA LYS A 159 5.79 -10.54 23.41
C LYS A 159 4.49 -11.09 22.79
N ALA A 160 4.11 -10.62 21.60
CA ALA A 160 2.89 -11.10 20.94
C ALA A 160 2.95 -12.58 20.58
N ILE A 161 4.12 -13.10 20.17
CA ILE A 161 4.35 -14.53 19.92
C ILE A 161 4.25 -15.34 21.22
N GLU A 162 4.92 -14.90 22.29
CA GLU A 162 4.89 -15.57 23.59
C GLU A 162 3.47 -15.66 24.17
N GLU A 163 2.67 -14.61 24.00
CA GLU A 163 1.28 -14.56 24.47
C GLU A 163 0.31 -15.30 23.52
N ASN A 164 0.70 -15.58 22.28
CA ASN A 164 -0.13 -16.25 21.26
C ASN A 164 0.67 -17.29 20.47
N PRO A 165 1.18 -18.36 21.12
CA PRO A 165 2.01 -19.38 20.47
C PRO A 165 1.25 -20.20 19.43
N ASP A 166 -0.08 -20.12 19.42
CA ASP A 166 -1.01 -20.75 18.46
C ASP A 166 -1.30 -19.88 17.22
N ALA A 167 -0.72 -18.68 17.12
CA ALA A 167 -0.89 -17.82 15.94
C ALA A 167 -0.31 -18.49 14.68
N LYS A 168 -1.01 -18.31 13.54
CA LYS A 168 -0.62 -18.93 12.27
C LYS A 168 0.38 -18.09 11.49
N ALA A 169 0.25 -16.77 11.57
CA ALA A 169 1.08 -15.88 10.81
C ALA A 169 1.28 -14.55 11.54
N ILE A 170 2.32 -13.82 11.10
CA ILE A 170 2.56 -12.43 11.44
C ILE A 170 2.48 -11.63 10.14
N LEU A 171 1.67 -10.58 10.12
CA LEU A 171 1.66 -9.62 9.03
C LEU A 171 2.50 -8.40 9.43
N VAL A 172 3.38 -7.97 8.55
CA VAL A 172 4.23 -6.78 8.71
C VAL A 172 3.90 -5.79 7.61
N ASN A 173 3.66 -4.53 7.97
CA ASN A 173 3.55 -3.43 7.01
C ASN A 173 4.95 -2.82 6.82
N ASN A 174 5.61 -3.08 5.69
CA ASN A 174 7.01 -2.70 5.47
C ASN A 174 7.29 -2.33 4.00
N PRO A 175 7.57 -1.06 3.70
CA PRO A 175 7.63 0.08 4.62
C PRO A 175 6.24 0.56 5.05
N THR A 176 6.19 1.36 6.12
CA THR A 176 4.99 2.16 6.42
C THR A 176 4.79 3.22 5.34
N TYR A 177 3.65 3.89 5.37
CA TYR A 177 3.34 4.94 4.40
C TYR A 177 4.37 6.08 4.38
N TYR A 178 4.92 6.40 5.56
CA TYR A 178 5.95 7.43 5.73
C TYR A 178 7.39 6.94 5.49
N GLY A 179 7.57 5.69 5.06
CA GLY A 179 8.88 5.15 4.71
C GLY A 179 9.62 4.42 5.83
N ILE A 180 9.01 4.25 7.01
CA ILE A 180 9.64 3.54 8.13
C ILE A 180 9.64 2.03 7.85
N CYS A 181 10.79 1.39 8.06
CA CYS A 181 10.98 -0.05 7.95
C CYS A 181 11.31 -0.67 9.30
N SER A 182 10.71 -1.84 9.57
CA SER A 182 11.00 -2.69 10.74
C SER A 182 12.22 -3.57 10.48
N ASP A 183 12.83 -4.15 11.52
CA ASP A 183 13.84 -5.22 11.37
C ASP A 183 13.18 -6.52 10.87
N LEU A 184 12.92 -6.53 9.56
CA LEU A 184 12.19 -7.62 8.92
C LEU A 184 12.93 -8.96 9.01
N LYS A 185 14.28 -8.95 8.96
CA LYS A 185 15.07 -10.20 9.10
C LYS A 185 14.90 -10.85 10.46
N SER A 186 14.96 -10.04 11.52
CA SER A 186 14.79 -10.54 12.88
C SER A 186 13.35 -10.98 13.14
N ILE A 187 12.36 -10.28 12.59
CA ILE A 187 10.94 -10.69 12.67
C ILE A 187 10.74 -12.03 11.96
N VAL A 188 11.27 -12.20 10.74
CA VAL A 188 11.18 -13.46 9.98
C VAL A 188 11.81 -14.61 10.76
N LYS A 189 13.02 -14.41 11.28
CA LYS A 189 13.71 -15.44 12.08
C LYS A 189 12.87 -15.85 13.28
N LEU A 190 12.42 -14.88 14.06
CA LEU A 190 11.64 -15.12 15.28
C LEU A 190 10.32 -15.85 15.00
N ALA A 191 9.60 -15.43 13.96
CA ALA A 191 8.35 -16.06 13.53
C ALA A 191 8.56 -17.52 13.09
N HIS A 192 9.59 -17.77 12.26
CA HIS A 192 9.90 -19.12 11.78
C HIS A 192 10.35 -20.07 12.90
N GLU A 193 11.10 -19.58 13.91
CA GLU A 193 11.47 -20.34 15.11
C GLU A 193 10.24 -20.79 15.90
N ASN A 194 9.12 -20.09 15.77
CA ASN A 194 7.84 -20.40 16.41
C ASN A 194 6.80 -21.02 15.46
N GLY A 195 7.20 -21.45 14.26
CA GLY A 195 6.32 -22.14 13.30
C GLY A 195 5.28 -21.26 12.62
N MET A 196 5.42 -19.94 12.67
CA MET A 196 4.51 -18.97 12.08
C MET A 196 4.97 -18.53 10.68
N TYR A 197 4.03 -18.26 9.78
CA TYR A 197 4.31 -17.62 8.51
C TYR A 197 4.55 -16.12 8.69
N VAL A 198 5.39 -15.53 7.81
CA VAL A 198 5.57 -14.07 7.73
C VAL A 198 5.01 -13.55 6.42
N LEU A 199 4.02 -12.68 6.53
CA LEU A 199 3.32 -12.01 5.46
C LEU A 199 3.73 -10.53 5.47
N VAL A 200 4.07 -9.97 4.31
CA VAL A 200 4.50 -8.57 4.25
C VAL A 200 3.62 -7.78 3.29
N ASP A 201 2.94 -6.77 3.82
CA ASP A 201 2.38 -5.71 2.98
C ASP A 201 3.52 -4.77 2.59
N GLU A 202 4.11 -5.03 1.44
CA GLU A 202 5.21 -4.27 0.82
C GLU A 202 4.68 -3.38 -0.32
N ALA A 203 3.42 -2.92 -0.20
CA ALA A 203 2.79 -2.11 -1.23
C ALA A 203 3.61 -0.87 -1.61
N HIS A 204 4.35 -0.28 -0.70
CA HIS A 204 5.20 0.88 -0.92
C HIS A 204 6.67 0.55 -1.18
N GLY A 205 7.06 -0.73 -1.25
CA GLY A 205 8.43 -1.20 -1.36
C GLY A 205 8.76 -1.97 -2.65
N ALA A 206 7.94 -1.90 -3.71
CA ALA A 206 8.18 -2.63 -4.96
C ALA A 206 9.54 -2.36 -5.60
N HIS A 207 10.20 -1.26 -5.25
CA HIS A 207 11.52 -0.86 -5.74
C HIS A 207 12.71 -1.40 -4.92
N PHE A 208 12.48 -1.93 -3.73
CA PHE A 208 13.55 -2.31 -2.79
C PHE A 208 14.54 -3.34 -3.35
N SER A 209 14.08 -4.26 -4.17
CA SER A 209 14.93 -5.30 -4.76
C SER A 209 15.97 -4.79 -5.79
N PHE A 210 15.94 -3.50 -6.19
CA PHE A 210 16.67 -3.03 -7.37
C PHE A 210 17.82 -2.06 -7.09
N ASP A 211 18.02 -1.64 -5.84
CA ASP A 211 19.19 -0.87 -5.41
C ASP A 211 19.59 -1.23 -3.97
N GLU A 212 20.90 -1.38 -3.72
CA GLU A 212 21.46 -1.77 -2.41
C GLU A 212 21.36 -0.65 -1.36
N LYS A 213 21.11 0.60 -1.78
CA LYS A 213 20.92 1.75 -0.88
C LYS A 213 19.49 1.85 -0.34
N LEU A 214 18.58 1.06 -0.89
CA LEU A 214 17.18 0.97 -0.44
C LEU A 214 17.07 -0.07 0.67
N PRO A 215 16.01 0.00 1.49
CA PRO A 215 15.74 -1.01 2.50
C PRO A 215 15.64 -2.43 1.91
N ILE A 216 15.82 -3.43 2.75
CA ILE A 216 15.71 -4.82 2.31
C ILE A 216 14.29 -5.17 1.89
N SER A 217 14.14 -5.91 0.77
CA SER A 217 12.83 -6.40 0.33
C SER A 217 12.35 -7.59 1.18
N ALA A 218 11.04 -7.82 1.20
CA ALA A 218 10.42 -8.89 1.95
C ALA A 218 10.96 -10.28 1.57
N MET A 219 11.07 -10.55 0.27
CA MET A 219 11.57 -11.86 -0.18
C MET A 219 13.06 -12.04 0.12
N GLU A 220 13.86 -10.98 0.07
CA GLU A 220 15.27 -11.03 0.47
C GLU A 220 15.45 -11.21 1.98
N ALA A 221 14.52 -10.68 2.78
CA ALA A 221 14.50 -10.92 4.23
C ALA A 221 14.06 -12.33 4.60
N GLY A 222 13.50 -13.11 3.66
CA GLY A 222 13.04 -14.48 3.86
C GLY A 222 11.57 -14.59 4.26
N ALA A 223 10.75 -13.57 4.02
CA ALA A 223 9.30 -13.64 4.23
C ALA A 223 8.65 -14.75 3.39
N ASP A 224 7.55 -15.32 3.89
CA ASP A 224 6.85 -16.39 3.19
C ASP A 224 5.95 -15.86 2.05
N MET A 225 5.38 -14.65 2.21
CA MET A 225 4.63 -13.97 1.16
C MET A 225 4.83 -12.45 1.24
N ALA A 226 4.75 -11.78 0.09
CA ALA A 226 4.78 -10.33 -0.01
C ALA A 226 3.79 -9.82 -1.06
N ALA A 227 3.09 -8.72 -0.75
CA ALA A 227 2.19 -8.03 -1.66
C ALA A 227 2.78 -6.68 -2.08
N ILE A 228 3.13 -6.51 -3.37
CA ILE A 228 3.78 -5.30 -3.88
C ILE A 228 2.88 -4.54 -4.85
N SER A 229 2.79 -3.20 -4.69
CA SER A 229 2.09 -2.32 -5.64
C SER A 229 3.06 -1.81 -6.70
N MET A 230 3.12 -2.51 -7.82
CA MET A 230 3.97 -2.10 -8.93
C MET A 230 3.62 -0.72 -9.48
N HIS A 231 2.34 -0.33 -9.39
CA HIS A 231 1.88 0.99 -9.85
C HIS A 231 2.33 2.17 -8.97
N LYS A 232 2.70 1.95 -7.69
CA LYS A 232 3.11 3.04 -6.79
C LYS A 232 4.56 3.47 -7.04
N THR A 233 5.48 2.51 -7.13
CA THR A 233 6.92 2.80 -7.23
C THR A 233 7.62 2.05 -8.37
N GLY A 234 6.97 1.06 -8.98
CA GLY A 234 7.55 0.22 -10.05
C GLY A 234 7.25 0.70 -11.47
N GLY A 235 6.35 1.68 -11.66
CA GLY A 235 6.08 2.29 -12.97
C GLY A 235 5.06 1.55 -13.84
N SER A 236 4.22 0.69 -13.30
CA SER A 236 3.11 0.06 -14.01
C SER A 236 1.82 0.88 -13.90
N LEU A 237 0.77 0.49 -14.63
CA LEU A 237 -0.53 1.15 -14.58
C LEU A 237 -1.22 0.96 -13.23
N THR A 238 -1.99 1.96 -12.80
CA THR A 238 -2.80 1.90 -11.56
C THR A 238 -3.59 0.60 -11.47
N GLN A 239 -3.73 0.05 -10.25
CA GLN A 239 -4.40 -1.22 -9.95
C GLN A 239 -3.54 -2.47 -10.23
N SER A 240 -2.45 -2.38 -10.99
CA SER A 240 -1.58 -3.52 -11.23
C SER A 240 -0.63 -3.77 -10.04
N SER A 241 -0.58 -5.02 -9.58
CA SER A 241 0.18 -5.45 -8.41
C SER A 241 0.71 -6.87 -8.61
N ILE A 242 1.63 -7.30 -7.77
CA ILE A 242 2.13 -8.67 -7.75
C ILE A 242 2.04 -9.22 -6.33
N LEU A 243 1.52 -10.44 -6.20
CA LEU A 243 1.67 -11.24 -4.99
C LEU A 243 2.85 -12.19 -5.20
N LEU A 244 3.77 -12.19 -4.25
CA LEU A 244 4.97 -13.03 -4.23
C LEU A 244 4.83 -14.10 -3.17
N SER A 245 5.33 -15.31 -3.41
CA SER A 245 5.39 -16.36 -2.40
C SER A 245 6.72 -17.12 -2.43
N GLY A 246 7.13 -17.59 -1.25
CA GLY A 246 8.31 -18.41 -1.01
C GLY A 246 8.03 -19.91 -1.10
N GLU A 247 9.06 -20.73 -0.84
CA GLU A 247 9.05 -22.20 -0.98
C GLU A 247 8.05 -22.92 -0.05
N LYS A 248 7.73 -22.36 1.13
CA LYS A 248 6.85 -23.00 2.12
C LYS A 248 5.36 -22.87 1.79
N ILE A 249 5.01 -22.04 0.83
CA ILE A 249 3.63 -21.72 0.49
C ILE A 249 3.12 -22.66 -0.61
N ASN A 250 1.93 -23.20 -0.42
CA ASN A 250 1.28 -24.05 -1.43
C ASN A 250 0.73 -23.18 -2.58
N ALA A 251 1.44 -23.17 -3.72
CA ALA A 251 1.14 -22.34 -4.87
C ALA A 251 -0.27 -22.62 -5.46
N ASP A 252 -0.68 -23.89 -5.50
CA ASP A 252 -2.00 -24.26 -6.04
C ASP A 252 -3.13 -23.74 -5.15
N TYR A 253 -2.91 -23.74 -3.83
CA TYR A 253 -3.88 -23.19 -2.89
C TYR A 253 -3.98 -21.67 -2.99
N VAL A 254 -2.84 -20.97 -3.10
CA VAL A 254 -2.83 -19.52 -3.36
C VAL A 254 -3.59 -19.18 -4.64
N ARG A 255 -3.38 -19.94 -5.73
CA ARG A 255 -4.12 -19.76 -6.99
C ARG A 255 -5.62 -19.93 -6.80
N LYS A 256 -6.06 -20.93 -6.03
CA LYS A 256 -7.48 -21.13 -5.72
C LYS A 256 -8.07 -19.95 -4.96
N ILE A 257 -7.34 -19.41 -3.97
CA ILE A 257 -7.78 -18.23 -3.20
C ILE A 257 -7.86 -16.99 -4.09
N ILE A 258 -6.85 -16.74 -4.92
CA ILE A 258 -6.88 -15.61 -5.88
C ILE A 258 -8.12 -15.72 -6.77
N ASN A 259 -8.44 -16.90 -7.29
CA ASN A 259 -9.57 -17.10 -8.17
C ASN A 259 -10.94 -16.95 -7.49
N LEU A 260 -11.03 -16.92 -6.15
CA LEU A 260 -12.27 -16.59 -5.44
C LEU A 260 -12.58 -15.08 -5.48
N THR A 261 -11.57 -14.23 -5.58
CA THR A 261 -11.73 -12.77 -5.40
C THR A 261 -11.34 -11.95 -6.63
N GLN A 262 -10.53 -12.52 -7.54
CA GLN A 262 -10.08 -11.84 -8.74
C GLN A 262 -11.03 -12.11 -9.92
N THR A 263 -11.22 -11.07 -10.76
CA THR A 263 -12.05 -11.18 -11.98
C THR A 263 -11.56 -12.28 -12.92
N THR A 264 -12.49 -12.92 -13.63
CA THR A 264 -12.18 -13.86 -14.72
C THR A 264 -11.85 -13.15 -16.03
N SER A 265 -12.17 -11.85 -16.15
CA SER A 265 -11.91 -11.01 -17.33
C SER A 265 -10.78 -10.03 -17.03
N ALA A 266 -9.58 -10.56 -16.83
CA ALA A 266 -8.41 -9.77 -16.44
C ALA A 266 -8.00 -8.78 -17.55
N SER A 267 -7.65 -7.54 -17.15
CA SER A 267 -7.14 -6.52 -18.07
C SER A 267 -5.73 -6.87 -18.55
N TYR A 268 -5.59 -7.08 -19.85
CA TYR A 268 -4.30 -7.33 -20.48
C TYR A 268 -3.40 -6.09 -20.50
N LEU A 269 -3.98 -4.89 -20.54
CA LEU A 269 -3.21 -3.65 -20.38
C LEU A 269 -2.49 -3.59 -19.03
N LEU A 270 -3.19 -3.96 -17.94
CA LEU A 270 -2.58 -3.99 -16.60
C LEU A 270 -1.47 -5.05 -16.53
N MET A 271 -1.73 -6.26 -17.02
CA MET A 271 -0.75 -7.34 -16.99
C MET A 271 0.47 -7.05 -17.86
N ALA A 272 0.28 -6.48 -19.06
CA ALA A 272 1.38 -6.06 -19.93
C ALA A 272 2.21 -4.95 -19.29
N SER A 273 1.56 -4.02 -18.58
CA SER A 273 2.28 -2.96 -17.85
C SER A 273 3.16 -3.52 -16.74
N LEU A 274 2.72 -4.60 -16.04
CA LEU A 274 3.55 -5.32 -15.06
C LEU A 274 4.79 -5.95 -15.70
N ASP A 275 4.61 -6.62 -16.84
CA ASP A 275 5.70 -7.30 -17.54
C ASP A 275 6.78 -6.31 -18.01
N VAL A 276 6.36 -5.17 -18.59
CA VAL A 276 7.27 -4.11 -19.04
C VAL A 276 7.92 -3.39 -17.84
N ALA A 277 7.15 -3.07 -16.80
CA ALA A 277 7.69 -2.42 -15.60
C ALA A 277 8.72 -3.28 -14.88
N ARG A 278 8.47 -4.58 -14.71
CA ARG A 278 9.43 -5.55 -14.17
C ARG A 278 10.75 -5.52 -14.95
N LYS A 279 10.69 -5.61 -16.29
CA LYS A 279 11.89 -5.50 -17.14
C LYS A 279 12.64 -4.20 -16.88
N ASN A 280 11.94 -3.06 -16.89
CA ASN A 280 12.58 -1.76 -16.68
C ASN A 280 13.29 -1.68 -15.31
N LEU A 281 12.65 -2.20 -14.26
CA LEU A 281 13.25 -2.26 -12.93
C LEU A 281 14.52 -3.10 -12.87
N VAL A 282 14.52 -4.28 -13.51
CA VAL A 282 15.71 -5.16 -13.51
C VAL A 282 16.86 -4.57 -14.32
N ILE A 283 16.56 -4.02 -15.48
CA ILE A 283 17.60 -3.54 -16.41
C ILE A 283 18.15 -2.17 -15.99
N ASN A 284 17.27 -1.26 -15.57
CA ASN A 284 17.62 0.15 -15.34
C ASN A 284 17.49 0.57 -13.85
N GLY A 285 16.96 -0.30 -12.99
CA GLY A 285 16.53 0.08 -11.63
C GLY A 285 17.64 0.73 -10.80
N ARG A 286 18.86 0.22 -10.85
CA ARG A 286 19.98 0.80 -10.11
C ARG A 286 20.21 2.27 -10.48
N GLU A 287 20.32 2.60 -11.77
CA GLU A 287 20.53 3.97 -12.24
C GLU A 287 19.31 4.87 -11.88
N LEU A 288 18.10 4.35 -12.09
CA LEU A 288 16.86 5.05 -11.80
C LEU A 288 16.76 5.40 -10.31
N PHE A 289 17.00 4.44 -9.41
CA PHE A 289 16.86 4.67 -7.97
C PHE A 289 18.05 5.43 -7.36
N GLU A 290 19.26 5.31 -7.89
CA GLU A 290 20.36 6.22 -7.51
C GLU A 290 20.00 7.69 -7.78
N LYS A 291 19.35 7.98 -8.91
CA LYS A 291 18.83 9.33 -9.24
C LYS A 291 17.68 9.72 -8.32
N THR A 292 16.71 8.82 -8.11
CA THR A 292 15.52 9.04 -7.27
C THR A 292 15.91 9.39 -5.84
N VAL A 293 16.82 8.62 -5.23
CA VAL A 293 17.34 8.88 -3.88
C VAL A 293 18.04 10.24 -3.81
N LYS A 294 18.87 10.58 -4.81
CA LYS A 294 19.52 11.91 -4.86
C LYS A 294 18.51 13.05 -4.90
N PHE A 295 17.43 12.92 -5.67
CA PHE A 295 16.37 13.93 -5.72
C PHE A 295 15.64 14.05 -4.39
N ALA A 296 15.30 12.93 -3.75
CA ALA A 296 14.61 12.94 -2.47
C ALA A 296 15.49 13.56 -1.35
N GLU A 297 16.77 13.21 -1.30
CA GLU A 297 17.73 13.78 -0.33
C GLU A 297 17.98 15.27 -0.58
N TYR A 298 18.11 15.69 -1.84
CA TYR A 298 18.23 17.08 -2.21
C TYR A 298 16.99 17.88 -1.77
N ALA A 299 15.81 17.42 -2.11
CA ALA A 299 14.55 18.06 -1.72
C ALA A 299 14.45 18.20 -0.19
N ARG A 300 14.77 17.13 0.55
CA ARG A 300 14.76 17.12 2.02
C ARG A 300 15.71 18.16 2.59
N SER A 301 16.92 18.22 2.05
CA SER A 301 17.94 19.21 2.47
C SER A 301 17.48 20.64 2.23
N GLU A 302 16.97 20.94 1.03
CA GLU A 302 16.54 22.30 0.68
C GLU A 302 15.30 22.73 1.47
N ILE A 303 14.31 21.83 1.65
CA ILE A 303 13.12 22.12 2.46
C ILE A 303 13.52 22.43 3.92
N ASN A 304 14.45 21.68 4.50
CA ASN A 304 14.92 21.93 5.86
C ASN A 304 15.65 23.29 5.99
N LYS A 305 16.35 23.74 4.92
CA LYS A 305 16.98 25.09 4.89
C LYS A 305 15.97 26.24 4.88
N LEU A 306 14.74 26.00 4.39
CA LEU A 306 13.68 27.01 4.44
C LEU A 306 13.33 27.38 5.90
N GLY A 307 13.52 26.46 6.85
CA GLY A 307 13.07 26.58 8.23
C GLY A 307 11.55 26.57 8.38
N GLY A 308 11.03 26.25 9.55
CA GLY A 308 9.58 26.11 9.78
C GLY A 308 8.95 24.85 9.19
N TYR A 309 9.66 24.10 8.38
CA TYR A 309 9.36 22.74 7.95
C TYR A 309 10.38 21.77 8.52
N TYR A 310 9.97 20.51 8.69
CA TYR A 310 10.91 19.45 9.02
C TYR A 310 10.68 18.27 8.07
N ALA A 311 11.52 18.19 7.04
CA ALA A 311 11.59 17.05 6.13
C ALA A 311 12.48 15.98 6.76
N TYR A 312 11.85 14.94 7.33
CA TYR A 312 12.55 13.88 8.06
C TYR A 312 12.97 12.71 7.18
N GLY A 313 13.90 11.91 7.67
CA GLY A 313 14.51 10.82 6.94
C GLY A 313 15.23 9.83 7.85
N ARG A 314 16.42 9.40 7.42
CA ARG A 314 17.22 8.38 8.09
C ARG A 314 17.68 8.73 9.51
N GLU A 315 17.64 10.01 9.92
CA GLU A 315 17.91 10.44 11.29
C GLU A 315 16.87 9.93 12.30
N LEU A 316 15.72 9.44 11.84
CA LEU A 316 14.73 8.78 12.70
C LEU A 316 15.11 7.36 13.08
N ILE A 317 16.13 6.75 12.46
CA ILE A 317 16.54 5.37 12.71
C ILE A 317 17.03 5.25 14.16
N ASP A 318 16.36 4.38 14.93
CA ASP A 318 16.65 4.10 16.34
C ASP A 318 17.19 2.68 16.58
N GLY A 319 17.19 1.85 15.53
CA GLY A 319 17.65 0.45 15.59
C GLY A 319 16.61 -0.54 16.14
N ASP A 320 15.37 -0.11 16.43
CA ASP A 320 14.27 -0.94 16.93
C ASP A 320 13.00 -0.70 16.10
N ALA A 321 12.12 0.20 16.53
CA ALA A 321 10.86 0.49 15.84
C ALA A 321 11.04 1.25 14.51
N VAL A 322 12.17 1.95 14.34
CA VAL A 322 12.65 2.53 13.09
C VAL A 322 14.00 1.89 12.77
N TYR A 323 13.96 0.72 12.14
CA TYR A 323 15.19 -0.03 11.83
C TYR A 323 15.88 0.47 10.56
N ASP A 324 15.09 0.82 9.53
CA ASP A 324 15.57 1.45 8.30
C ASP A 324 14.52 2.43 7.77
N PHE A 325 14.87 3.19 6.72
CA PHE A 325 14.02 4.24 6.18
C PHE A 325 14.11 4.31 4.65
N ASP A 326 12.95 4.30 3.99
CA ASP A 326 12.84 4.53 2.54
C ASP A 326 12.99 6.01 2.21
N THR A 327 14.18 6.41 1.78
CA THR A 327 14.53 7.80 1.47
C THR A 327 13.72 8.39 0.30
N THR A 328 13.07 7.56 -0.52
CA THR A 328 12.21 8.02 -1.63
C THR A 328 10.89 8.61 -1.14
N LYS A 329 10.53 8.37 0.13
CA LYS A 329 9.38 9.00 0.80
C LYS A 329 9.81 10.37 1.32
N LEU A 330 9.41 11.42 0.62
CA LEU A 330 9.64 12.80 1.03
C LEU A 330 8.49 13.25 1.93
N SER A 331 8.64 12.98 3.22
CA SER A 331 7.68 13.36 4.27
C SER A 331 8.13 14.65 4.92
N VAL A 332 7.21 15.61 5.08
CA VAL A 332 7.50 16.95 5.61
C VAL A 332 6.48 17.32 6.67
N TYR A 333 6.94 17.55 7.88
CA TYR A 333 6.13 18.09 8.96
C TYR A 333 5.90 19.59 8.76
N THR A 334 4.65 20.05 8.93
CA THR A 334 4.23 21.41 8.55
C THR A 334 3.69 22.25 9.71
N GLN A 335 3.40 21.64 10.87
CA GLN A 335 2.76 22.37 11.97
C GLN A 335 3.62 23.49 12.56
N ASP A 336 4.95 23.45 12.39
CA ASP A 336 5.83 24.53 12.87
C ASP A 336 5.60 25.86 12.12
N ILE A 337 4.92 25.85 10.96
CA ILE A 337 4.44 27.07 10.26
C ILE A 337 2.98 27.39 10.58
N GLY A 338 2.35 26.67 11.53
CA GLY A 338 0.95 26.85 11.93
C GLY A 338 -0.08 26.33 10.93
N LEU A 339 0.31 25.43 10.01
CA LEU A 339 -0.58 24.79 9.02
C LEU A 339 -0.61 23.28 9.22
N ALA A 340 -1.81 22.70 9.17
CA ALA A 340 -1.96 21.26 9.04
C ALA A 340 -1.45 20.79 7.67
N GLY A 341 -0.97 19.54 7.59
CA GLY A 341 -0.50 18.98 6.32
C GLY A 341 -1.57 19.02 5.23
N ILE A 342 -2.83 18.77 5.59
CA ILE A 342 -3.94 18.85 4.64
C ILE A 342 -4.17 20.27 4.10
N GLU A 343 -3.97 21.32 4.93
CA GLU A 343 -4.05 22.71 4.47
C GLU A 343 -2.93 23.00 3.43
N VAL A 344 -1.70 22.53 3.69
CA VAL A 344 -0.59 22.67 2.74
C VAL A 344 -0.82 21.86 1.47
N TYR A 345 -1.39 20.65 1.56
CA TYR A 345 -1.79 19.82 0.42
C TYR A 345 -2.79 20.55 -0.48
N ASP A 346 -3.85 21.14 0.10
CA ASP A 346 -4.86 21.86 -0.67
C ASP A 346 -4.27 23.10 -1.36
N ILE A 347 -3.45 23.89 -0.68
CA ILE A 347 -2.76 25.05 -1.26
C ILE A 347 -1.84 24.62 -2.41
N LEU A 348 -1.04 23.57 -2.24
CA LEU A 348 -0.16 23.05 -3.31
C LEU A 348 -0.97 22.63 -4.54
N ARG A 349 -2.11 21.97 -4.36
CA ARG A 349 -2.98 21.55 -5.48
C ARG A 349 -3.66 22.74 -6.15
N ASP A 350 -4.31 23.58 -5.37
CA ASP A 350 -5.27 24.57 -5.89
C ASP A 350 -4.57 25.84 -6.40
N GLU A 351 -3.45 26.27 -5.78
CA GLU A 351 -2.78 27.50 -6.16
C GLU A 351 -1.49 27.26 -6.96
N TYR A 352 -0.79 26.15 -6.70
CA TYR A 352 0.48 25.87 -7.37
C TYR A 352 0.39 24.75 -8.41
N GLY A 353 -0.76 24.08 -8.52
CA GLY A 353 -0.97 22.97 -9.45
C GLY A 353 0.01 21.80 -9.20
N ILE A 354 0.32 21.52 -7.92
CA ILE A 354 1.19 20.44 -7.49
C ILE A 354 0.36 19.40 -6.73
N GLN A 355 0.20 18.22 -7.34
CA GLN A 355 -0.47 17.10 -6.71
C GLN A 355 0.55 16.24 -5.98
N ILE A 356 0.50 16.22 -4.65
CA ILE A 356 1.28 15.31 -3.80
C ILE A 356 0.45 14.10 -3.39
N GLU A 357 1.06 13.10 -2.74
CA GLU A 357 0.37 11.85 -2.39
C GLU A 357 -0.68 12.04 -1.30
N LEU A 358 -0.33 12.71 -0.20
CA LEU A 358 -1.26 13.00 0.89
C LEU A 358 -0.87 14.26 1.69
N GLY A 359 -1.87 14.81 2.39
CA GLY A 359 -1.70 15.66 3.56
C GLY A 359 -2.52 15.09 4.71
N ASP A 360 -1.89 14.93 5.88
CA ASP A 360 -2.57 14.58 7.12
C ASP A 360 -2.63 15.80 8.08
N LEU A 361 -2.88 15.56 9.36
CA LEU A 361 -2.96 16.65 10.36
C LEU A 361 -1.61 17.33 10.64
N GLY A 362 -0.49 16.62 10.46
CA GLY A 362 0.85 17.12 10.79
C GLY A 362 1.80 17.18 9.59
N ASN A 363 1.55 16.40 8.55
CA ASN A 363 2.53 16.14 7.51
C ASN A 363 1.95 16.23 6.11
N ILE A 364 2.81 16.52 5.15
CA ILE A 364 2.61 16.20 3.74
C ILE A 364 3.56 15.09 3.32
N LEU A 365 3.16 14.29 2.34
CA LEU A 365 3.97 13.23 1.75
C LEU A 365 3.99 13.34 0.23
N SER A 366 5.19 13.36 -0.34
CA SER A 366 5.44 13.16 -1.76
C SER A 366 6.21 11.85 -1.96
N ILE A 367 5.82 11.06 -2.96
CA ILE A 367 6.52 9.82 -3.33
C ILE A 367 7.41 10.16 -4.52
N ILE A 368 8.73 10.17 -4.30
CA ILE A 368 9.69 10.44 -5.38
C ILE A 368 9.99 9.12 -6.07
N THR A 369 9.84 9.09 -7.40
CA THR A 369 9.95 7.87 -8.22
C THR A 369 10.91 8.05 -9.39
N ALA A 370 11.12 6.99 -10.15
CA ALA A 370 11.93 7.02 -11.36
C ALA A 370 11.39 7.98 -12.46
N GLY A 371 10.11 8.35 -12.38
CA GLY A 371 9.46 9.26 -13.33
C GLY A 371 9.70 10.75 -13.05
N ASP A 372 10.20 11.10 -11.86
CA ASP A 372 10.35 12.50 -11.46
C ASP A 372 11.58 13.16 -12.09
N ARG A 373 11.47 14.49 -12.30
CA ARG A 373 12.52 15.32 -12.89
C ARG A 373 12.93 16.43 -11.92
N GLY A 374 14.16 16.91 -12.04
CA GLY A 374 14.69 17.97 -11.17
C GLY A 374 13.83 19.24 -11.17
N LEU A 375 13.21 19.58 -12.31
CA LEU A 375 12.35 20.78 -12.42
C LEU A 375 11.11 20.68 -11.51
N GLU A 376 10.49 19.50 -11.41
CA GLU A 376 9.34 19.28 -10.51
C GLU A 376 9.75 19.38 -9.03
N ILE A 377 10.94 18.87 -8.70
CA ILE A 377 11.51 18.99 -7.34
C ILE A 377 11.73 20.45 -6.97
N GLU A 378 12.36 21.24 -7.86
CA GLU A 378 12.58 22.68 -7.63
C GLU A 378 11.26 23.43 -7.48
N ARG A 379 10.26 23.08 -8.28
CA ARG A 379 8.94 23.68 -8.19
C ARG A 379 8.27 23.41 -6.84
N LEU A 380 8.36 22.17 -6.34
CA LEU A 380 7.83 21.82 -5.02
C LEU A 380 8.52 22.64 -3.92
N ILE A 381 9.86 22.71 -3.93
CA ILE A 381 10.64 23.47 -2.94
C ILE A 381 10.26 24.96 -2.96
N SER A 382 10.22 25.55 -4.15
CA SER A 382 9.86 26.96 -4.33
C SER A 382 8.44 27.26 -3.85
N SER A 383 7.49 26.36 -4.12
CA SER A 383 6.10 26.50 -3.67
C SER A 383 5.99 26.42 -2.15
N LEU A 384 6.73 25.51 -1.50
CA LEU A 384 6.77 25.42 -0.03
C LEU A 384 7.37 26.69 0.60
N ALA A 385 8.41 27.29 -0.02
CA ALA A 385 8.95 28.56 0.42
C ALA A 385 7.91 29.69 0.35
N GLU A 386 7.16 29.76 -0.74
CA GLU A 386 6.10 30.75 -0.96
C GLU A 386 4.93 30.54 0.02
N ILE A 387 4.49 29.29 0.22
CA ILE A 387 3.45 28.93 1.20
C ILE A 387 3.87 29.41 2.60
N LYS A 388 5.09 29.12 3.01
CA LYS A 388 5.59 29.62 4.29
C LYS A 388 5.51 31.15 4.37
N ARG A 389 5.94 31.85 3.33
CA ARG A 389 5.94 33.32 3.29
C ARG A 389 4.54 33.93 3.40
N LEU A 390 3.56 33.34 2.74
CA LEU A 390 2.20 33.89 2.60
C LEU A 390 1.21 33.44 3.67
N TYR A 391 1.34 32.17 4.13
CA TYR A 391 0.30 31.49 4.91
C TYR A 391 0.72 31.10 6.32
N SER A 392 2.00 31.31 6.75
CA SER A 392 2.41 30.97 8.11
C SER A 392 1.54 31.65 9.16
N LYS A 393 1.17 30.89 10.17
CA LYS A 393 0.38 31.32 11.33
C LYS A 393 1.13 30.94 12.63
N SER A 394 0.63 31.41 13.79
CA SER A 394 1.09 30.88 15.08
C SER A 394 0.78 29.38 15.15
N PRO A 395 1.70 28.51 15.57
CA PRO A 395 1.45 27.10 15.79
C PRO A 395 0.63 26.80 17.04
N GLU A 396 0.22 27.81 17.80
CA GLU A 396 -0.64 27.64 18.98
C GLU A 396 -2.00 27.02 18.63
N GLY A 397 -2.43 26.03 19.41
CA GLY A 397 -3.72 25.35 19.20
C GLY A 397 -3.69 24.28 18.12
N MET A 398 -2.52 23.92 17.57
CA MET A 398 -2.40 22.75 16.72
C MET A 398 -2.63 21.48 17.54
N PHE A 399 -3.16 20.44 16.88
CA PHE A 399 -3.50 19.17 17.52
C PHE A 399 -2.25 18.48 18.08
N ASP A 400 -2.28 18.18 19.38
CA ASP A 400 -1.25 17.33 19.99
C ASP A 400 -1.57 15.86 19.64
N HIS A 401 -0.63 15.18 18.97
CA HIS A 401 -0.84 13.84 18.47
C HIS A 401 -0.93 12.83 19.62
N GLU A 402 -2.16 12.52 20.05
CA GLU A 402 -2.42 11.43 20.98
C GLU A 402 -2.43 10.10 20.24
N TYR A 403 -1.85 9.10 20.87
CA TYR A 403 -1.89 7.73 20.34
C TYR A 403 -3.28 7.14 20.53
N ILE A 404 -3.98 6.93 19.41
CA ILE A 404 -5.29 6.28 19.43
C ILE A 404 -5.07 4.76 19.48
N ASN A 405 -5.43 4.13 20.59
CA ASN A 405 -5.37 2.68 20.78
C ASN A 405 -6.77 2.12 21.10
N PRO A 406 -7.60 1.86 20.09
CA PRO A 406 -8.92 1.33 20.29
C PRO A 406 -8.90 -0.04 20.97
N LYS A 407 -9.75 -0.25 21.95
CA LYS A 407 -9.92 -1.57 22.56
C LYS A 407 -10.74 -2.46 21.64
N VAL A 408 -10.16 -3.55 21.15
CA VAL A 408 -10.86 -4.59 20.41
C VAL A 408 -11.71 -5.40 21.40
N VAL A 409 -13.00 -5.51 21.17
CA VAL A 409 -13.97 -6.21 22.03
C VAL A 409 -14.66 -7.38 21.34
N MET A 410 -14.58 -7.42 19.99
CA MET A 410 -15.03 -8.55 19.19
C MET A 410 -14.25 -8.62 17.89
N THR A 411 -14.31 -9.75 17.19
CA THR A 411 -13.59 -9.89 15.91
C THR A 411 -14.20 -8.98 14.84
N PRO A 412 -13.40 -8.52 13.85
CA PRO A 412 -13.91 -7.71 12.74
C PRO A 412 -15.08 -8.38 12.00
N GLN A 413 -15.01 -9.72 11.79
CA GLN A 413 -16.08 -10.49 11.16
C GLN A 413 -17.36 -10.44 12.00
N ALA A 414 -17.28 -10.72 13.30
CA ALA A 414 -18.45 -10.71 14.18
C ALA A 414 -19.13 -9.34 14.23
N ALA A 415 -18.34 -8.26 14.32
CA ALA A 415 -18.88 -6.90 14.31
C ALA A 415 -19.53 -6.54 12.98
N PHE A 416 -18.87 -6.89 11.86
CA PHE A 416 -19.36 -6.56 10.52
C PHE A 416 -20.69 -7.22 10.18
N TYR A 417 -20.92 -8.47 10.64
CA TYR A 417 -22.14 -9.25 10.38
C TYR A 417 -23.18 -9.18 11.52
N SER A 418 -22.91 -8.46 12.60
CA SER A 418 -23.87 -8.24 13.69
C SER A 418 -25.03 -7.37 13.25
N GLU A 419 -26.13 -7.44 14.00
CA GLU A 419 -27.21 -6.46 13.94
C GLU A 419 -26.67 -5.08 14.32
N LYS A 420 -27.03 -4.05 13.54
CA LYS A 420 -26.48 -2.70 13.62
C LYS A 420 -27.57 -1.67 13.85
N GLU A 421 -27.20 -0.59 14.53
CA GLU A 421 -28.01 0.62 14.60
C GLU A 421 -27.15 1.84 14.23
N MET A 422 -27.72 2.75 13.46
CA MET A 422 -27.07 3.98 13.07
C MET A 422 -27.39 5.08 14.09
N ILE A 423 -26.32 5.63 14.70
CA ILE A 423 -26.46 6.69 15.73
C ILE A 423 -25.57 7.88 15.35
N PRO A 424 -25.86 9.10 15.89
CA PRO A 424 -24.94 10.22 15.76
C PRO A 424 -23.55 9.85 16.28
N ILE A 425 -22.49 10.28 15.56
CA ILE A 425 -21.12 9.89 15.92
C ILE A 425 -20.72 10.40 17.31
N LEU A 426 -21.21 11.57 17.71
CA LEU A 426 -20.95 12.17 19.03
C LEU A 426 -21.59 11.36 20.18
N ASP A 427 -22.66 10.62 19.91
CA ASP A 427 -23.38 9.80 20.89
C ASP A 427 -22.82 8.35 20.93
N SER A 428 -21.82 8.04 20.13
CA SER A 428 -21.31 6.68 19.94
C SER A 428 -20.26 6.24 20.96
N VAL A 429 -19.81 7.14 21.84
CA VAL A 429 -18.78 6.81 22.86
C VAL A 429 -19.24 5.63 23.72
N GLY A 430 -18.31 4.66 23.92
CA GLY A 430 -18.59 3.44 24.66
C GLY A 430 -19.22 2.31 23.85
N ARG A 431 -19.75 2.60 22.66
CA ARG A 431 -20.33 1.59 21.75
C ARG A 431 -19.23 0.87 20.97
N VAL A 432 -19.60 -0.22 20.31
CA VAL A 432 -18.70 -1.01 19.44
C VAL A 432 -18.97 -0.68 17.99
N SER A 433 -17.96 -0.27 17.26
CA SER A 433 -18.09 0.04 15.84
C SER A 433 -18.40 -1.20 15.01
N ALA A 434 -19.33 -1.06 14.06
CA ALA A 434 -19.60 -2.05 13.01
C ALA A 434 -19.04 -1.60 11.64
N GLU A 435 -18.41 -0.42 11.59
CA GLU A 435 -17.88 0.22 10.39
C GLU A 435 -16.44 0.68 10.60
N PHE A 436 -15.81 1.04 9.48
CA PHE A 436 -14.56 1.77 9.50
C PHE A 436 -14.78 3.27 9.58
N VAL A 437 -13.83 3.98 10.21
CA VAL A 437 -13.61 5.40 9.98
C VAL A 437 -12.14 5.57 9.63
N MET A 438 -11.86 6.17 8.48
CA MET A 438 -10.51 6.30 7.94
C MET A 438 -10.30 7.68 7.35
N ALA A 439 -9.11 8.25 7.54
CA ALA A 439 -8.64 9.31 6.66
C ALA A 439 -8.19 8.70 5.32
N TYR A 440 -8.50 9.34 4.21
CA TYR A 440 -8.09 8.86 2.89
C TYR A 440 -7.51 10.00 2.03
N PRO A 441 -6.28 9.84 1.53
CA PRO A 441 -5.31 8.77 1.80
C PRO A 441 -4.87 8.76 3.28
N PRO A 442 -4.26 7.68 3.83
CA PRO A 442 -3.80 6.45 3.19
C PRO A 442 -4.80 5.27 3.28
N GLY A 443 -5.95 5.39 3.94
CA GLY A 443 -6.86 4.28 4.16
C GLY A 443 -6.46 3.36 5.33
N ILE A 444 -5.74 3.90 6.29
CA ILE A 444 -5.46 3.28 7.59
C ILE A 444 -6.63 3.61 8.52
N PRO A 445 -7.28 2.62 9.15
CA PRO A 445 -8.43 2.89 10.00
C PRO A 445 -8.07 3.64 11.29
N ILE A 446 -8.74 4.76 11.53
CA ILE A 446 -8.83 5.42 12.85
C ILE A 446 -9.64 4.53 13.77
N LEU A 447 -10.72 3.95 13.23
CA LEU A 447 -11.63 3.03 13.89
C LEU A 447 -11.98 1.89 12.95
N ALA A 448 -12.00 0.65 13.45
CA ALA A 448 -12.33 -0.54 12.69
C ALA A 448 -13.51 -1.31 13.32
N PRO A 449 -14.20 -2.17 12.56
CA PRO A 449 -15.25 -3.03 13.12
C PRO A 449 -14.72 -3.88 14.28
N GLY A 450 -15.51 -3.92 15.37
CA GLY A 450 -15.16 -4.66 16.59
C GLY A 450 -14.39 -3.87 17.65
N GLU A 451 -14.04 -2.63 17.36
CA GLU A 451 -13.36 -1.74 18.29
C GLU A 451 -14.35 -0.89 19.08
N LYS A 452 -14.02 -0.63 20.35
CA LYS A 452 -14.80 0.26 21.22
C LYS A 452 -14.47 1.71 20.90
N ILE A 453 -15.49 2.51 20.67
CA ILE A 453 -15.38 3.94 20.38
C ILE A 453 -15.07 4.68 21.68
N THR A 454 -14.04 5.52 21.69
CA THR A 454 -13.59 6.32 22.83
C THR A 454 -13.73 7.82 22.55
N ASP A 455 -13.68 8.63 23.62
CA ASP A 455 -13.70 10.09 23.48
C ASP A 455 -12.52 10.61 22.65
N GLU A 456 -11.33 9.98 22.76
CA GLU A 456 -10.15 10.36 21.98
C GLU A 456 -10.39 10.16 20.47
N ILE A 457 -11.03 9.05 20.08
CA ILE A 457 -11.40 8.78 18.69
C ILE A 457 -12.35 9.84 18.17
N ILE A 458 -13.35 10.21 18.94
CA ILE A 458 -14.33 11.22 18.54
C ILE A 458 -13.69 12.60 18.40
N ARG A 459 -12.82 12.99 19.35
CA ARG A 459 -12.04 14.25 19.24
C ARG A 459 -11.18 14.28 18.00
N TYR A 460 -10.47 13.19 17.70
CA TYR A 460 -9.63 13.09 16.50
C TYR A 460 -10.45 13.21 15.22
N ILE A 461 -11.58 12.48 15.11
CA ILE A 461 -12.49 12.54 13.95
C ILE A 461 -13.03 13.96 13.76
N SER A 462 -13.48 14.60 14.85
CA SER A 462 -14.02 15.96 14.81
C SER A 462 -12.99 16.97 14.35
N TYR A 463 -11.77 16.90 14.89
CA TYR A 463 -10.67 17.77 14.48
C TYR A 463 -10.23 17.54 13.01
N ALA A 464 -10.15 16.28 12.59
CA ALA A 464 -9.82 15.95 11.20
C ALA A 464 -10.87 16.52 10.22
N LYS A 465 -12.16 16.44 10.56
CA LYS A 465 -13.25 17.07 9.78
C LYS A 465 -13.11 18.59 9.74
N GLU A 466 -12.84 19.24 10.87
CA GLU A 466 -12.61 20.69 10.94
C GLU A 466 -11.46 21.16 10.03
N LYS A 467 -10.40 20.35 9.95
CA LYS A 467 -9.24 20.64 9.09
C LYS A 467 -9.45 20.26 7.63
N GLY A 468 -10.60 19.71 7.27
CA GLY A 468 -10.92 19.37 5.87
C GLY A 468 -10.38 18.01 5.42
N CYS A 469 -9.92 17.14 6.34
CA CYS A 469 -9.51 15.78 5.98
C CYS A 469 -10.71 14.99 5.43
N LEU A 470 -10.51 14.31 4.30
CA LEU A 470 -11.52 13.40 3.75
C LEU A 470 -11.62 12.15 4.62
N LEU A 471 -12.72 12.03 5.36
CA LEU A 471 -13.05 10.83 6.12
C LEU A 471 -13.95 9.91 5.31
N THR A 472 -13.71 8.60 5.39
CA THR A 472 -14.43 7.58 4.63
C THR A 472 -14.60 6.30 5.46
N GLY A 473 -15.44 5.39 4.97
CA GLY A 473 -15.59 4.04 5.52
C GLY A 473 -16.92 3.79 6.25
N THR A 474 -17.65 4.83 6.57
CA THR A 474 -19.02 4.77 7.10
C THR A 474 -20.07 4.73 5.98
N GLU A 475 -21.24 4.21 6.27
CA GLU A 475 -22.41 4.29 5.38
C GLU A 475 -22.86 5.75 5.18
N ASP A 476 -22.80 6.57 6.24
CA ASP A 476 -22.97 8.01 6.13
C ASP A 476 -21.72 8.69 5.56
N MET A 477 -21.79 9.18 4.33
CA MET A 477 -20.67 9.80 3.62
C MET A 477 -20.08 11.04 4.31
N HIS A 478 -20.86 11.69 5.20
CA HIS A 478 -20.39 12.86 5.94
C HIS A 478 -19.77 12.52 7.29
N VAL A 479 -19.82 11.24 7.70
CA VAL A 479 -19.34 10.78 9.01
C VAL A 479 -19.96 11.58 10.16
N ASP A 480 -21.23 11.94 10.04
CA ASP A 480 -22.04 12.54 11.11
C ASP A 480 -22.72 11.45 11.93
N LYS A 481 -22.93 10.28 11.32
CA LYS A 481 -23.50 9.08 11.93
C LYS A 481 -22.58 7.89 11.68
N ILE A 482 -22.71 6.90 12.57
CA ILE A 482 -21.97 5.64 12.48
C ILE A 482 -22.84 4.45 12.85
N ASN A 483 -22.67 3.34 12.14
CA ASN A 483 -23.26 2.07 12.52
C ASN A 483 -22.47 1.44 13.68
N VAL A 484 -23.18 1.14 14.75
CA VAL A 484 -22.65 0.44 15.93
C VAL A 484 -23.36 -0.89 16.12
N VAL A 485 -22.68 -1.84 16.73
CA VAL A 485 -23.29 -3.14 17.08
C VAL A 485 -24.40 -2.93 18.11
N VAL A 486 -25.57 -3.52 17.87
CA VAL A 486 -26.69 -3.49 18.83
C VAL A 486 -26.29 -4.22 20.11
N GLN A 487 -26.37 -3.54 21.23
CA GLN A 487 -26.16 -4.14 22.56
C GLN A 487 -27.43 -4.87 22.96
N LYS A 488 -27.34 -6.21 23.12
CA LYS A 488 -28.40 -7.04 23.67
C LYS A 488 -28.38 -7.04 25.19
#